data_4183e9354d8126bb31ae2539797c3f19
#
_entry.id   4183e9354d8126bb31ae2539797c3f19
#
_cell.length_a   1.000
_cell.length_b   1.000
_cell.length_c   1.000
_cell.angle_alpha   90.00
_cell.angle_beta   90.00
_cell.angle_gamma   90.00
#
_symmetry.space_group_name_H-M   'P 1'
#
loop_
_entity.id
_entity.type
_entity.pdbx_description
1 polymer ?
#
loop_
_entity_poly.entity_id
_entity_poly.type
_entity_poly.pdbx_seq_one_letter_code
_entity_poly.pdbx_strand_id
1 'polypeptide(L)'
;IVASHGNSTDRADCRRRFDAAGTSQEEQRHLRALALFPGLTEVETLLEEVHQGTIRTQDAPFLVRSLLAHPHHRALIWRNLVDHWEDLNGRLPSNSIARMLEGIRALGADVDPDVDQFLDDHPVPQGALMVAQHRERRHVNLGLGNRLAG
;
A
#
# COMPACT_ATOMS: atom_id res chain seq x y z
N ILE A 1 1.43 1.68 -17.45
CA ILE A 1 2.55 2.40 -18.08
C ILE A 1 2.35 3.92 -18.00
N VAL A 2 1.19 4.41 -18.43
CA VAL A 2 0.88 5.86 -18.37
C VAL A 2 0.96 6.39 -16.93
N ALA A 3 0.46 5.64 -15.95
CA ALA A 3 0.41 6.09 -14.56
C ALA A 3 1.81 6.30 -13.94
N SER A 4 2.79 5.43 -14.25
CA SER A 4 4.13 5.57 -13.67
C SER A 4 4.95 6.70 -14.30
N HIS A 5 4.54 7.20 -15.47
CA HIS A 5 5.21 8.27 -16.22
C HIS A 5 4.27 9.43 -16.55
N GLY A 6 3.03 9.37 -16.06
CA GLY A 6 1.98 10.32 -16.37
C GLY A 6 2.15 11.66 -15.68
N ASN A 7 1.49 12.67 -16.23
CA ASN A 7 1.44 14.04 -15.72
C ASN A 7 0.11 14.29 -14.96
N SER A 8 -0.09 15.53 -14.50
CA SER A 8 -1.29 15.94 -13.77
C SER A 8 -2.59 15.72 -14.56
N THR A 9 -2.56 15.86 -15.89
CA THR A 9 -3.73 15.63 -16.76
C THR A 9 -4.08 14.15 -16.80
N ASP A 10 -3.09 13.29 -16.94
CA ASP A 10 -3.29 11.83 -16.91
C ASP A 10 -3.85 11.37 -15.56
N ARG A 11 -3.35 11.96 -14.47
CA ARG A 11 -3.87 11.69 -13.13
C ARG A 11 -5.33 12.09 -13.00
N ALA A 12 -5.69 13.27 -13.46
CA ALA A 12 -7.08 13.75 -13.43
C ALA A 12 -8.02 12.85 -14.25
N ASP A 13 -7.55 12.35 -15.39
CA ASP A 13 -8.31 11.41 -16.22
C ASP A 13 -8.50 10.07 -15.51
N CYS A 14 -7.46 9.51 -14.90
CA CYS A 14 -7.56 8.30 -14.09
C CYS A 14 -8.56 8.48 -12.94
N ARG A 15 -8.54 9.64 -12.29
CA ARG A 15 -9.46 9.95 -11.20
C ARG A 15 -10.90 9.99 -11.68
N ARG A 16 -11.16 10.66 -12.80
CA ARG A 16 -12.51 10.71 -13.39
C ARG A 16 -13.01 9.32 -13.73
N ARG A 17 -12.15 8.46 -14.26
CA ARG A 17 -12.51 7.07 -14.59
C ARG A 17 -12.82 6.26 -13.35
N PHE A 18 -12.05 6.46 -12.27
CA PHE A 18 -12.34 5.83 -10.98
C PHE A 18 -13.71 6.25 -10.47
N ASP A 19 -13.98 7.56 -10.43
CA ASP A 19 -15.23 8.10 -9.90
C ASP A 19 -16.45 7.67 -10.75
N ALA A 20 -16.25 7.41 -12.03
CA ALA A 20 -17.30 6.98 -12.97
C ALA A 20 -17.40 5.46 -13.16
N ALA A 21 -16.54 4.69 -12.46
CA ALA A 21 -16.50 3.23 -12.65
C ALA A 21 -17.83 2.58 -12.27
N GLY A 22 -18.31 1.69 -13.13
CA GLY A 22 -19.58 0.98 -12.94
C GLY A 22 -19.43 -0.37 -12.25
N THR A 23 -18.21 -0.86 -12.08
CA THR A 23 -17.93 -2.16 -11.45
C THR A 23 -16.78 -2.05 -10.47
N SER A 24 -16.76 -2.95 -9.47
CA SER A 24 -15.67 -3.02 -8.49
C SER A 24 -14.31 -3.31 -9.15
N GLN A 25 -14.29 -4.10 -10.22
CA GLN A 25 -13.06 -4.39 -10.96
C GLN A 25 -12.49 -3.15 -11.64
N GLU A 26 -13.34 -2.33 -12.24
CA GLU A 26 -12.92 -1.06 -12.85
C GLU A 26 -12.39 -0.08 -11.80
N GLU A 27 -13.11 0.04 -10.67
CA GLU A 27 -12.67 0.89 -9.56
C GLU A 27 -11.29 0.48 -9.06
N GLN A 28 -11.06 -0.79 -8.81
CA GLN A 28 -9.76 -1.30 -8.33
C GLN A 28 -8.65 -1.08 -9.37
N ARG A 29 -8.97 -1.26 -10.66
CA ARG A 29 -8.01 -1.00 -11.74
C ARG A 29 -7.56 0.45 -11.76
N HIS A 30 -8.51 1.39 -11.64
CA HIS A 30 -8.20 2.81 -11.63
C HIS A 30 -7.50 3.25 -10.35
N LEU A 31 -7.82 2.65 -9.20
CA LEU A 31 -7.08 2.88 -7.95
C LEU A 31 -5.62 2.44 -8.05
N ARG A 32 -5.37 1.29 -8.66
CA ARG A 32 -3.99 0.82 -8.89
C ARG A 32 -3.23 1.78 -9.79
N ALA A 33 -3.88 2.27 -10.84
CA ALA A 33 -3.28 3.25 -11.74
C ALA A 33 -2.95 4.55 -11.00
N LEU A 34 -3.86 5.06 -10.17
CA LEU A 34 -3.63 6.26 -9.37
C LEU A 34 -2.45 6.09 -8.40
N ALA A 35 -2.31 4.90 -7.80
CA ALA A 35 -1.22 4.60 -6.87
C ALA A 35 0.16 4.59 -7.52
N LEU A 36 0.26 4.50 -8.84
CA LEU A 36 1.52 4.47 -9.58
C LEU A 36 2.05 5.85 -9.99
N PHE A 37 1.26 6.91 -9.82
CA PHE A 37 1.73 8.26 -10.14
C PHE A 37 2.89 8.65 -9.22
N PRO A 38 3.99 9.21 -9.78
CA PRO A 38 5.24 9.37 -9.02
C PRO A 38 5.27 10.56 -8.07
N GLY A 39 4.32 11.49 -8.16
CA GLY A 39 4.31 12.71 -7.37
C GLY A 39 4.00 12.48 -5.90
N LEU A 40 4.73 13.16 -5.00
CA LEU A 40 4.49 13.10 -3.56
C LEU A 40 3.09 13.61 -3.20
N THR A 41 2.66 14.69 -3.84
CA THR A 41 1.32 15.28 -3.59
C THR A 41 0.21 14.29 -3.90
N GLU A 42 0.34 13.51 -4.98
CA GLU A 42 -0.63 12.49 -5.35
C GLU A 42 -0.70 11.38 -4.30
N VAL A 43 0.45 10.94 -3.80
CA VAL A 43 0.52 9.93 -2.74
C VAL A 43 -0.14 10.44 -1.47
N GLU A 44 0.20 11.65 -1.03
CA GLU A 44 -0.38 12.26 0.16
C GLU A 44 -1.89 12.43 0.04
N THR A 45 -2.38 12.85 -1.12
CA THR A 45 -3.82 12.98 -1.39
C THR A 45 -4.54 11.66 -1.23
N LEU A 46 -3.98 10.58 -1.81
CA LEU A 46 -4.59 9.25 -1.73
C LEU A 46 -4.60 8.72 -0.29
N LEU A 47 -3.51 8.92 0.47
CA LEU A 47 -3.46 8.54 1.87
C LEU A 47 -4.51 9.30 2.71
N GLU A 48 -4.65 10.59 2.46
CA GLU A 48 -5.65 11.40 3.13
C GLU A 48 -7.07 10.91 2.81
N GLU A 49 -7.36 10.57 1.57
CA GLU A 49 -8.66 10.00 1.17
C GLU A 49 -8.95 8.65 1.86
N VAL A 50 -7.93 7.85 2.09
CA VAL A 50 -8.07 6.60 2.86
C VAL A 50 -8.47 6.94 4.31
N HIS A 51 -7.79 7.90 4.93
CA HIS A 51 -8.05 8.26 6.33
C HIS A 51 -9.40 8.97 6.51
N GLN A 52 -9.81 9.77 5.56
CA GLN A 52 -11.11 10.45 5.58
C GLN A 52 -12.29 9.53 5.27
N GLY A 53 -12.03 8.34 4.75
CA GLY A 53 -13.08 7.40 4.33
C GLY A 53 -13.74 7.74 3.00
N THR A 54 -13.15 8.63 2.21
CA THR A 54 -13.61 8.95 0.86
C THR A 54 -13.46 7.74 -0.07
N ILE A 55 -12.38 6.97 0.13
CA ILE A 55 -12.22 5.68 -0.52
C ILE A 55 -12.92 4.63 0.33
N ARG A 56 -13.74 3.79 -0.32
CA ARG A 56 -14.52 2.77 0.37
C ARG A 56 -13.63 1.83 1.18
N THR A 57 -14.11 1.42 2.35
CA THR A 57 -13.35 0.54 3.26
C THR A 57 -12.96 -0.80 2.62
N GLN A 58 -13.74 -1.27 1.65
CA GLN A 58 -13.43 -2.51 0.93
C GLN A 58 -12.32 -2.33 -0.11
N ASP A 59 -12.09 -1.11 -0.60
CA ASP A 59 -11.08 -0.80 -1.61
C ASP A 59 -9.78 -0.26 -1.00
N ALA A 60 -9.86 0.37 0.16
CA ALA A 60 -8.72 0.96 0.84
C ALA A 60 -7.55 -0.02 1.09
N PRO A 61 -7.77 -1.27 1.51
CA PRO A 61 -6.67 -2.23 1.69
C PRO A 61 -5.87 -2.48 0.42
N PHE A 62 -6.53 -2.57 -0.72
CA PHE A 62 -5.87 -2.79 -2.01
C PHE A 62 -5.06 -1.57 -2.45
N LEU A 63 -5.60 -0.37 -2.20
CA LEU A 63 -4.87 0.86 -2.48
C LEU A 63 -3.62 0.98 -1.61
N VAL A 64 -3.74 0.77 -0.30
CA VAL A 64 -2.60 0.85 0.63
C VAL A 64 -1.53 -0.18 0.24
N ARG A 65 -1.93 -1.41 -0.11
CA ARG A 65 -1.01 -2.42 -0.60
C ARG A 65 -0.22 -1.94 -1.81
N SER A 66 -0.90 -1.32 -2.77
CA SER A 66 -0.25 -0.79 -3.98
C SER A 66 0.68 0.37 -3.66
N LEU A 67 0.27 1.25 -2.74
CA LEU A 67 1.09 2.38 -2.29
C LEU A 67 2.36 1.91 -1.57
N LEU A 68 2.29 0.87 -0.76
CA LEU A 68 3.47 0.29 -0.08
C LEU A 68 4.52 -0.21 -1.09
N ALA A 69 4.10 -0.60 -2.28
CA ALA A 69 4.99 -1.01 -3.36
C ALA A 69 5.45 0.17 -4.24
N HIS A 70 5.09 1.41 -3.89
CA HIS A 70 5.44 2.59 -4.68
C HIS A 70 6.95 2.77 -4.80
N PRO A 71 7.49 2.97 -6.01
CA PRO A 71 8.93 2.96 -6.22
C PRO A 71 9.70 4.10 -5.53
N HIS A 72 9.03 5.23 -5.23
CA HIS A 72 9.71 6.42 -4.71
C HIS A 72 9.34 6.79 -3.27
N HIS A 73 8.14 6.42 -2.78
CA HIS A 73 7.62 6.95 -1.51
C HIS A 73 7.19 5.88 -0.50
N ARG A 74 7.61 4.63 -0.68
CA ARG A 74 7.18 3.51 0.17
C ARG A 74 7.55 3.66 1.64
N ALA A 75 8.70 4.26 1.96
CA ALA A 75 9.08 4.49 3.35
C ALA A 75 8.13 5.48 4.06
N LEU A 76 7.74 6.54 3.36
CA LEU A 76 6.76 7.52 3.86
C LEU A 76 5.38 6.86 4.04
N ILE A 77 4.98 6.03 3.08
CA ILE A 77 3.71 5.31 3.11
C ILE A 77 3.70 4.32 4.28
N TRP A 78 4.80 3.62 4.51
CA TRP A 78 4.92 2.71 5.65
C TRP A 78 4.76 3.46 6.99
N ARG A 79 5.44 4.58 7.16
CA ARG A 79 5.32 5.39 8.38
C ARG A 79 3.89 5.89 8.57
N ASN A 80 3.25 6.31 7.50
CA ASN A 80 1.84 6.73 7.55
C ASN A 80 0.93 5.58 8.01
N LEU A 81 1.16 4.37 7.50
CA LEU A 81 0.44 3.17 7.92
C LEU A 81 0.62 2.91 9.42
N VAL A 82 1.85 2.98 9.92
CA VAL A 82 2.17 2.77 11.34
C VAL A 82 1.47 3.81 12.21
N ASP A 83 1.56 5.08 11.84
CA ASP A 83 0.99 6.18 12.61
C ASP A 83 -0.54 6.11 12.70
N HIS A 84 -1.19 5.51 11.70
CA HIS A 84 -2.65 5.40 11.63
C HIS A 84 -3.16 3.97 11.83
N TRP A 85 -2.31 3.08 12.34
CA TRP A 85 -2.64 1.66 12.43
C TRP A 85 -3.92 1.36 13.19
N GLU A 86 -4.10 1.97 14.36
CA GLU A 86 -5.27 1.71 15.20
C GLU A 86 -6.57 2.07 14.48
N ASP A 87 -6.58 3.22 13.80
CA ASP A 87 -7.73 3.65 13.03
C ASP A 87 -8.00 2.72 11.83
N LEU A 88 -6.97 2.40 11.07
CA LEU A 88 -7.10 1.51 9.92
C LEU A 88 -7.54 0.10 10.33
N ASN A 89 -6.92 -0.45 11.36
CA ASN A 89 -7.25 -1.77 11.87
C ASN A 89 -8.68 -1.84 12.41
N GLY A 90 -9.18 -0.73 12.98
CA GLY A 90 -10.55 -0.64 13.48
C GLY A 90 -11.62 -0.45 12.40
N ARG A 91 -11.27 0.16 11.27
CA ARG A 91 -12.22 0.48 10.21
C ARG A 91 -12.22 -0.50 9.04
N LEU A 92 -11.06 -1.05 8.71
CA LEU A 92 -10.94 -1.93 7.55
C LEU A 92 -11.44 -3.33 7.88
N PRO A 93 -11.96 -4.07 6.87
CA PRO A 93 -12.35 -5.46 7.09
C PRO A 93 -11.17 -6.30 7.58
N SER A 94 -11.35 -7.01 8.69
CA SER A 94 -10.26 -7.76 9.34
C SER A 94 -9.62 -8.82 8.42
N ASN A 95 -10.42 -9.42 7.53
CA ASN A 95 -9.92 -10.38 6.55
C ASN A 95 -9.09 -9.74 5.43
N SER A 96 -9.13 -8.42 5.31
CA SER A 96 -8.37 -7.67 4.29
C SER A 96 -7.03 -7.14 4.81
N ILE A 97 -6.86 -7.05 6.13
CA ILE A 97 -5.64 -6.51 6.75
C ILE A 97 -4.41 -7.32 6.32
N ALA A 98 -4.49 -8.64 6.40
CA ALA A 98 -3.37 -9.50 6.00
C ALA A 98 -3.02 -9.35 4.50
N ARG A 99 -4.02 -9.13 3.65
CA ARG A 99 -3.81 -8.89 2.21
C ARG A 99 -3.19 -7.53 1.96
N MET A 100 -3.61 -6.52 2.71
CA MET A 100 -3.01 -5.18 2.65
C MET A 100 -1.52 -5.24 2.97
N LEU A 101 -1.14 -6.01 3.97
CA LEU A 101 0.24 -6.16 4.40
C LEU A 101 1.12 -6.92 3.39
N GLU A 102 0.58 -7.47 2.33
CA GLU A 102 1.39 -7.99 1.22
C GLU A 102 2.34 -6.93 0.66
N GLY A 103 1.96 -5.67 0.73
CA GLY A 103 2.79 -4.55 0.27
C GLY A 103 4.15 -4.45 0.98
N ILE A 104 4.29 -5.00 2.20
CA ILE A 104 5.58 -4.98 2.93
C ILE A 104 6.69 -5.73 2.20
N ARG A 105 6.35 -6.65 1.30
CA ARG A 105 7.33 -7.41 0.50
C ARG A 105 8.25 -6.50 -0.32
N ALA A 106 7.76 -5.30 -0.66
CA ALA A 106 8.50 -4.32 -1.44
C ALA A 106 9.34 -3.36 -0.59
N LEU A 107 9.17 -3.36 0.74
CA LEU A 107 9.89 -2.45 1.63
C LEU A 107 11.34 -2.86 1.76
N GLY A 108 12.24 -1.88 1.62
CA GLY A 108 13.67 -2.08 1.68
C GLY A 108 14.25 -2.01 3.09
N ALA A 109 15.58 -2.07 3.16
CA ALA A 109 16.33 -2.00 4.41
C ALA A 109 16.24 -0.62 5.09
N ASP A 110 15.83 0.41 4.34
CA ASP A 110 15.65 1.77 4.86
C ASP A 110 14.57 1.89 5.94
N VAL A 111 13.68 0.90 6.03
CA VAL A 111 12.65 0.82 7.08
C VAL A 111 12.87 -0.33 8.06
N ASP A 112 13.98 -1.06 7.95
CA ASP A 112 14.38 -2.07 8.92
C ASP A 112 15.05 -1.41 10.14
N PRO A 113 14.93 -1.99 11.34
CA PRO A 113 14.19 -3.21 11.71
C PRO A 113 12.71 -2.97 12.02
N ASP A 114 12.20 -1.78 11.78
CA ASP A 114 10.90 -1.33 12.26
C ASP A 114 9.74 -2.20 11.77
N VAL A 115 9.84 -2.76 10.55
CA VAL A 115 8.74 -3.59 9.99
C VAL A 115 8.51 -4.83 10.83
N ASP A 116 9.56 -5.57 11.17
CA ASP A 116 9.43 -6.81 11.95
C ASP A 116 8.98 -6.52 13.38
N GLN A 117 9.53 -5.49 14.00
CA GLN A 117 9.12 -5.09 15.35
C GLN A 117 7.64 -4.69 15.37
N PHE A 118 7.22 -3.91 14.39
CA PHE A 118 5.82 -3.50 14.27
C PHE A 118 4.87 -4.71 14.17
N LEU A 119 5.22 -5.70 13.34
CA LEU A 119 4.39 -6.89 13.15
C LEU A 119 4.35 -7.77 14.41
N ASP A 120 5.42 -7.79 15.20
CA ASP A 120 5.45 -8.50 16.49
C ASP A 120 4.55 -7.81 17.52
N ASP A 121 4.54 -6.48 17.52
CA ASP A 121 3.74 -5.68 18.45
C ASP A 121 2.26 -5.61 18.05
N HIS A 122 1.95 -5.83 16.77
CA HIS A 122 0.59 -5.72 16.23
C HIS A 122 0.18 -7.00 15.50
N PRO A 123 -0.07 -8.09 16.23
CA PRO A 123 -0.46 -9.36 15.60
C PRO A 123 -1.78 -9.23 14.84
N VAL A 124 -1.89 -9.94 13.72
CA VAL A 124 -3.09 -9.97 12.88
C VAL A 124 -3.70 -11.37 12.97
N PRO A 125 -4.64 -11.62 13.91
CA PRO A 125 -5.15 -12.97 14.15
C PRO A 125 -5.80 -13.61 12.92
N GLN A 126 -6.57 -12.84 12.17
CA GLN A 126 -7.14 -13.30 10.90
C GLN A 126 -6.10 -13.15 9.78
N GLY A 127 -5.40 -14.22 9.47
CA GLY A 127 -4.40 -14.23 8.42
C GLY A 127 -2.96 -14.22 8.93
N ALA A 128 -2.74 -14.65 10.18
CA ALA A 128 -1.40 -14.71 10.77
C ALA A 128 -0.40 -15.48 9.89
N LEU A 129 -0.82 -16.60 9.30
CA LEU A 129 0.02 -17.37 8.39
C LEU A 129 0.38 -16.56 7.14
N MET A 130 -0.57 -15.83 6.58
CA MET A 130 -0.34 -14.98 5.41
C MET A 130 0.67 -13.87 5.74
N VAL A 131 0.54 -13.23 6.89
CA VAL A 131 1.49 -12.21 7.34
C VAL A 131 2.89 -12.79 7.54
N ALA A 132 2.99 -13.97 8.12
CA ALA A 132 4.27 -14.68 8.26
C ALA A 132 4.93 -14.94 6.90
N GLN A 133 4.14 -15.33 5.90
CA GLN A 133 4.61 -15.52 4.52
C GLN A 133 5.09 -14.21 3.89
N HIS A 134 4.42 -13.09 4.17
CA HIS A 134 4.84 -11.78 3.69
C HIS A 134 6.19 -11.36 4.31
N ARG A 135 6.37 -11.59 5.62
CA ARG A 135 7.65 -11.34 6.30
C ARG A 135 8.78 -12.16 5.69
N GLU A 136 8.55 -13.46 5.53
CA GLU A 136 9.54 -14.36 4.94
C GLU A 136 9.93 -13.91 3.53
N ARG A 137 8.95 -13.60 2.70
CA ARG A 137 9.21 -13.12 1.34
C ARG A 137 9.99 -11.81 1.34
N ARG A 138 9.67 -10.91 2.26
CA ARG A 138 10.42 -9.66 2.41
C ARG A 138 11.87 -9.94 2.77
N HIS A 139 12.13 -10.84 3.73
CA HIS A 139 13.49 -11.21 4.12
C HIS A 139 14.27 -11.84 2.95
N VAL A 140 13.63 -12.69 2.15
CA VAL A 140 14.24 -13.27 0.94
C VAL A 140 14.59 -12.16 -0.05
N ASN A 141 13.70 -11.22 -0.29
CA ASN A 141 13.92 -10.11 -1.21
C ASN A 141 15.07 -9.21 -0.74
N LEU A 142 15.17 -8.94 0.56
CA LEU A 142 16.28 -8.18 1.13
C LEU A 142 17.61 -8.93 1.00
N GLY A 143 17.61 -10.24 1.22
CA GLY A 143 18.79 -11.08 1.05
C GLY A 143 19.30 -11.11 -0.38
N LEU A 144 18.40 -11.19 -1.36
CA LEU A 144 18.75 -11.10 -2.78
C LEU A 144 19.32 -9.72 -3.14
N GLY A 145 18.69 -8.65 -2.66
CA GLY A 145 19.17 -7.29 -2.86
C GLY A 145 20.60 -7.10 -2.32
N ASN A 146 20.87 -7.60 -1.12
CA ASN A 146 22.20 -7.54 -0.51
C ASN A 146 23.26 -8.33 -1.30
N ARG A 147 22.89 -9.49 -1.83
CA ARG A 147 23.80 -10.30 -2.68
C ARG A 147 24.14 -9.59 -3.99
N LEU A 148 23.15 -8.93 -4.59
CA LEU A 148 23.36 -8.19 -5.85
C LEU A 148 24.12 -6.89 -5.64
N ALA A 149 23.99 -6.27 -4.45
CA ALA A 149 24.70 -5.04 -4.10
C ALA A 149 26.16 -5.30 -3.66
N GLY A 150 26.42 -6.51 -3.18
CA GLY A 150 27.75 -6.92 -2.76
C GLY A 150 28.55 -7.51 -3.90
#